data_107c28e4cf313c504bfde44e41534859
#
_entry.id   107c28e4cf313c504bfde44e41534859
#
_cell.length_a   1.000
_cell.length_b   1.000
_cell.length_c   1.000
_cell.angle_alpha   90.00
_cell.angle_beta   90.00
_cell.angle_gamma   90.00
#
_symmetry.space_group_name_H-M   'P 1'
#
loop_
_entity.id
_entity.type
_entity.pdbx_description
1 polymer ?
#
loop_
_entity_poly.entity_id
_entity_poly.type
_entity_poly.pdbx_seq_one_letter_code
_entity_poly.pdbx_strand_id
1 'polypeptide(L)'
;RLRAEAVACAASPGATVSHVSAAVLHGFELWNTPLDVVHLSRNRRGGGRKSARRHVHSTWLADNEITEVDGLRVTTPARTVADLARTLTFEQALVVGNSALHRSRLTKDAVAASLALSPNHPRHRHALHALTAMDSRIESVGESRSLALFLHEHLPLPEPQVDIHDARGFAGRVDFLWREQRTIGEFDGRIKYGRLVPAGRSPEDALWNEKLREDRLRDAGWEVARWTWADLSTPSLVASRILAA
;
A
#
# COMPACT_ATOMS: atom_id res chain seq x y z
N ARG A 1 -14.16 3.41 15.48
CA ARG A 1 -15.48 2.79 15.31
C ARG A 1 -15.33 1.33 14.84
N LEU A 2 -14.71 1.05 13.71
CA LEU A 2 -14.51 -0.31 13.18
C LEU A 2 -13.84 -1.24 14.20
N ARG A 3 -12.82 -0.74 14.94
CA ARG A 3 -12.10 -1.49 15.98
C ARG A 3 -13.04 -1.90 17.12
N ALA A 4 -13.90 -1.01 17.59
CA ALA A 4 -14.87 -1.29 18.66
C ALA A 4 -15.96 -2.28 18.21
N GLU A 5 -16.43 -2.17 16.97
CA GLU A 5 -17.39 -3.10 16.39
C GLU A 5 -16.77 -4.48 16.14
N ALA A 6 -15.48 -4.54 15.77
CA ALA A 6 -14.74 -5.79 15.63
C ALA A 6 -14.62 -6.54 16.95
N VAL A 7 -14.34 -5.83 18.06
CA VAL A 7 -14.32 -6.41 19.42
C VAL A 7 -15.67 -7.04 19.76
N ALA A 8 -16.78 -6.34 19.56
CA ALA A 8 -18.11 -6.84 19.86
C ALA A 8 -18.51 -8.05 19.00
N CYS A 9 -18.03 -8.12 17.75
CA CYS A 9 -18.34 -9.21 16.82
C CYS A 9 -17.45 -10.43 16.98
N ALA A 10 -16.20 -10.26 17.43
CA ALA A 10 -15.24 -11.34 17.64
C ALA A 10 -15.60 -12.23 18.86
N ALA A 11 -16.48 -11.76 19.77
CA ALA A 11 -17.01 -12.55 20.87
C ALA A 11 -17.83 -13.79 20.43
N SER A 12 -18.15 -13.92 19.13
CA SER A 12 -18.83 -15.12 18.62
C SER A 12 -17.85 -16.29 18.48
N PRO A 13 -18.12 -17.47 19.08
CA PRO A 13 -17.23 -18.63 19.03
C PRO A 13 -16.77 -18.98 17.60
N GLY A 14 -15.46 -19.18 17.42
CA GLY A 14 -14.86 -19.57 16.14
C GLY A 14 -14.84 -18.49 15.06
N ALA A 15 -15.14 -17.22 15.38
CA ALA A 15 -14.96 -16.10 14.48
C ALA A 15 -13.51 -15.59 14.55
N THR A 16 -12.94 -15.27 13.38
CA THR A 16 -11.62 -14.63 13.25
C THR A 16 -11.82 -13.34 12.48
N VAL A 17 -11.32 -12.22 13.00
CA VAL A 17 -11.34 -10.94 12.28
C VAL A 17 -10.45 -11.07 11.04
N SER A 18 -10.93 -10.62 9.88
CA SER A 18 -10.26 -10.85 8.59
C SER A 18 -10.41 -9.67 7.63
N HIS A 19 -9.79 -9.78 6.44
CA HIS A 19 -9.93 -8.80 5.36
C HIS A 19 -9.64 -7.36 5.83
N VAL A 20 -10.50 -6.39 5.45
CA VAL A 20 -10.35 -4.96 5.78
C VAL A 20 -10.26 -4.72 7.28
N SER A 21 -11.05 -5.45 8.07
CA SER A 21 -11.03 -5.32 9.53
C SER A 21 -9.71 -5.78 10.15
N ALA A 22 -9.12 -6.86 9.62
CA ALA A 22 -7.80 -7.32 10.03
C ALA A 22 -6.71 -6.33 9.61
N ALA A 23 -6.78 -5.78 8.39
CA ALA A 23 -5.82 -4.77 7.92
C ALA A 23 -5.81 -3.53 8.84
N VAL A 24 -6.99 -3.05 9.28
CA VAL A 24 -7.10 -1.96 10.25
C VAL A 24 -6.46 -2.31 11.60
N LEU A 25 -6.66 -3.53 12.10
CA LEU A 25 -6.05 -3.98 13.36
C LEU A 25 -4.53 -4.12 13.26
N HIS A 26 -4.02 -4.56 12.11
CA HIS A 26 -2.59 -4.62 11.83
C HIS A 26 -1.96 -3.24 11.55
N GLY A 27 -2.75 -2.17 11.42
CA GLY A 27 -2.27 -0.83 11.10
C GLY A 27 -1.83 -0.65 9.65
N PHE A 28 -2.33 -1.48 8.73
CA PHE A 28 -2.04 -1.35 7.29
C PHE A 28 -2.83 -0.21 6.67
N GLU A 29 -2.22 0.48 5.74
CA GLU A 29 -2.89 1.55 5.00
C GLU A 29 -3.91 0.98 4.01
N LEU A 30 -5.00 1.71 3.87
CA LEU A 30 -6.10 1.39 2.98
C LEU A 30 -6.44 2.62 2.13
N TRP A 31 -6.89 2.40 0.92
CA TRP A 31 -7.31 3.46 0.01
C TRP A 31 -8.72 3.20 -0.52
N ASN A 32 -9.59 4.21 -0.41
CA ASN A 32 -10.97 4.16 -0.93
C ASN A 32 -11.69 2.84 -0.62
N THR A 33 -11.50 2.32 0.59
CA THR A 33 -12.04 1.06 1.05
C THR A 33 -13.07 1.34 2.13
N PRO A 34 -14.34 0.88 1.97
CA PRO A 34 -15.39 1.06 2.99
C PRO A 34 -14.99 0.43 4.34
N LEU A 35 -15.18 1.20 5.42
CA LEU A 35 -14.84 0.80 6.79
C LEU A 35 -16.07 0.68 7.70
N ASP A 36 -17.25 0.63 7.14
CA ASP A 36 -18.54 0.56 7.84
C ASP A 36 -18.98 -0.86 8.18
N VAL A 37 -18.33 -1.86 7.58
CA VAL A 37 -18.65 -3.28 7.73
C VAL A 37 -17.50 -4.02 8.40
N VAL A 38 -17.80 -4.80 9.45
CA VAL A 38 -16.84 -5.72 10.06
C VAL A 38 -16.73 -7.00 9.27
N HIS A 39 -15.52 -7.36 8.88
CA HIS A 39 -15.21 -8.60 8.18
C HIS A 39 -14.70 -9.68 9.13
N LEU A 40 -15.35 -10.82 9.10
CA LEU A 40 -15.01 -12.01 9.90
C LEU A 40 -14.88 -13.22 8.97
N SER A 41 -13.99 -14.13 9.30
CA SER A 41 -13.88 -15.45 8.65
C SER A 41 -14.21 -16.56 9.61
N ARG A 42 -14.81 -17.63 9.11
CA ARG A 42 -15.13 -18.85 9.88
C ARG A 42 -14.89 -20.09 9.07
N ASN A 43 -14.30 -21.10 9.72
CA ASN A 43 -14.23 -22.47 9.21
C ASN A 43 -15.60 -23.12 9.30
N ARG A 44 -16.39 -23.04 8.23
CA ARG A 44 -17.66 -23.76 8.15
C ARG A 44 -17.98 -24.18 6.72
N ARG A 45 -18.70 -25.28 6.59
CA ARG A 45 -19.35 -25.67 5.33
C ARG A 45 -20.64 -24.85 5.20
N GLY A 46 -20.80 -24.13 4.11
CA GLY A 46 -21.96 -23.28 3.85
C GLY A 46 -21.57 -21.85 3.50
N GLY A 47 -22.43 -21.13 2.82
CA GLY A 47 -22.16 -19.79 2.28
C GLY A 47 -21.83 -18.75 3.35
N GLY A 48 -21.11 -17.70 2.95
CA GLY A 48 -20.91 -16.51 3.76
C GLY A 48 -22.24 -15.80 4.04
N ARG A 49 -22.25 -14.91 5.04
CA ARG A 49 -23.44 -14.12 5.39
C ARG A 49 -23.07 -12.65 5.44
N LYS A 50 -23.79 -11.84 4.68
CA LYS A 50 -23.65 -10.39 4.67
C LYS A 50 -24.88 -9.74 5.33
N SER A 51 -24.64 -8.79 6.21
CA SER A 51 -25.63 -7.90 6.80
C SER A 51 -25.14 -6.45 6.72
N ALA A 52 -25.95 -5.49 7.15
CA ALA A 52 -25.60 -4.06 7.11
C ALA A 52 -24.29 -3.73 7.86
N ARG A 53 -23.92 -4.49 8.90
CA ARG A 53 -22.75 -4.21 9.74
C ARG A 53 -21.69 -5.31 9.76
N ARG A 54 -21.96 -6.46 9.16
CA ARG A 54 -21.05 -7.62 9.20
C ARG A 54 -21.04 -8.35 7.86
N HIS A 55 -19.84 -8.75 7.46
CA HIS A 55 -19.62 -9.69 6.39
C HIS A 55 -18.86 -10.91 6.95
N VAL A 56 -19.55 -12.04 7.05
CA VAL A 56 -18.93 -13.30 7.48
C VAL A 56 -18.55 -14.08 6.23
N HIS A 57 -17.25 -14.29 6.06
CA HIS A 57 -16.70 -15.10 4.97
C HIS A 57 -16.63 -16.56 5.43
N SER A 58 -17.20 -17.45 4.63
CA SER A 58 -17.06 -18.89 4.80
C SER A 58 -15.80 -19.32 4.04
N THR A 59 -14.74 -19.59 4.78
CA THR A 59 -13.44 -19.95 4.22
C THR A 59 -12.70 -20.87 5.18
N TRP A 60 -11.84 -21.70 4.64
CA TRP A 60 -10.93 -22.48 5.47
C TRP A 60 -9.78 -21.59 5.93
N LEU A 61 -9.48 -21.66 7.22
CA LEU A 61 -8.34 -21.02 7.85
C LEU A 61 -7.54 -22.10 8.57
N ALA A 62 -6.26 -22.23 8.25
CA ALA A 62 -5.34 -23.05 9.02
C ALA A 62 -5.00 -22.34 10.35
N ASP A 63 -4.62 -23.08 11.36
CA ASP A 63 -4.28 -22.50 12.67
C ASP A 63 -3.11 -21.53 12.59
N ASN A 64 -2.13 -21.80 11.72
CA ASN A 64 -0.99 -20.92 11.45
C ASN A 64 -1.34 -19.66 10.63
N GLU A 65 -2.57 -19.54 10.14
CA GLU A 65 -3.08 -18.32 9.49
C GLU A 65 -3.85 -17.41 10.46
N ILE A 66 -3.86 -17.76 11.75
CA ILE A 66 -4.53 -16.99 12.78
C ILE A 66 -3.49 -16.52 13.79
N THR A 67 -3.62 -15.26 14.21
CA THR A 67 -2.81 -14.64 15.26
C THR A 67 -3.71 -13.88 16.22
N GLU A 68 -3.13 -13.22 17.20
CA GLU A 68 -3.83 -12.37 18.14
C GLU A 68 -3.34 -10.93 18.05
N VAL A 69 -4.28 -9.98 18.02
CA VAL A 69 -4.04 -8.53 18.08
C VAL A 69 -5.00 -7.95 19.09
N ASP A 70 -4.48 -7.33 20.15
CA ASP A 70 -5.27 -6.73 21.25
C ASP A 70 -6.32 -7.68 21.84
N GLY A 71 -5.97 -8.95 22.05
CA GLY A 71 -6.87 -9.98 22.59
C GLY A 71 -7.89 -10.53 21.59
N LEU A 72 -7.83 -10.13 20.33
CA LEU A 72 -8.73 -10.59 19.27
C LEU A 72 -8.06 -11.61 18.37
N ARG A 73 -8.79 -12.67 18.01
CA ARG A 73 -8.36 -13.59 16.94
C ARG A 73 -8.46 -12.89 15.59
N VAL A 74 -7.34 -12.75 14.88
CA VAL A 74 -7.20 -12.02 13.63
C VAL A 74 -6.46 -12.89 12.62
N THR A 75 -6.76 -12.79 11.34
CA THR A 75 -5.92 -13.41 10.31
C THR A 75 -4.52 -12.83 10.35
N THR A 76 -3.48 -13.67 10.15
CA THR A 76 -2.09 -13.20 10.08
C THR A 76 -1.92 -12.13 9.00
N PRO A 77 -0.86 -11.30 9.05
CA PRO A 77 -0.53 -10.34 7.99
C PRO A 77 -0.55 -10.96 6.59
N ALA A 78 0.08 -12.13 6.41
CA ALA A 78 0.12 -12.84 5.14
C ALA A 78 -1.26 -13.22 4.63
N ARG A 79 -2.09 -13.82 5.48
CA ARG A 79 -3.46 -14.20 5.15
C ARG A 79 -4.34 -12.97 4.89
N THR A 80 -4.19 -11.92 5.66
CA THR A 80 -4.93 -10.67 5.47
C THR A 80 -4.65 -10.05 4.10
N VAL A 81 -3.37 -9.95 3.71
CA VAL A 81 -2.98 -9.45 2.38
C VAL A 81 -3.50 -10.39 1.28
N ALA A 82 -3.38 -11.71 1.44
CA ALA A 82 -3.89 -12.69 0.47
C ALA A 82 -5.40 -12.55 0.25
N ASP A 83 -6.20 -12.42 1.32
CA ASP A 83 -7.65 -12.22 1.23
C ASP A 83 -8.01 -10.89 0.55
N LEU A 84 -7.29 -9.82 0.86
CA LEU A 84 -7.52 -8.49 0.28
C LEU A 84 -7.07 -8.43 -1.19
N ALA A 85 -5.97 -9.05 -1.55
CA ALA A 85 -5.55 -9.18 -2.94
C ALA A 85 -6.57 -9.93 -3.82
N ARG A 86 -7.34 -10.85 -3.23
CA ARG A 86 -8.45 -11.53 -3.92
C ARG A 86 -9.72 -10.69 -4.03
N THR A 87 -9.97 -9.76 -3.10
CA THR A 87 -11.27 -9.10 -2.97
C THR A 87 -11.29 -7.64 -3.41
N LEU A 88 -10.18 -6.96 -3.33
CA LEU A 88 -10.03 -5.55 -3.69
C LEU A 88 -9.68 -5.37 -5.19
N THR A 89 -9.69 -4.12 -5.65
CA THR A 89 -9.10 -3.75 -6.94
C THR A 89 -7.58 -3.90 -6.90
N PHE A 90 -6.94 -3.92 -8.07
CA PHE A 90 -5.48 -4.02 -8.17
C PHE A 90 -4.77 -2.88 -7.40
N GLU A 91 -5.20 -1.63 -7.61
CA GLU A 91 -4.66 -0.46 -6.92
C GLU A 91 -4.81 -0.56 -5.39
N GLN A 92 -6.00 -0.93 -4.91
CA GLN A 92 -6.24 -1.12 -3.47
C GLN A 92 -5.41 -2.27 -2.88
N ALA A 93 -5.23 -3.35 -3.65
CA ALA A 93 -4.39 -4.48 -3.23
C ALA A 93 -2.91 -4.08 -3.14
N LEU A 94 -2.41 -3.24 -4.05
CA LEU A 94 -1.06 -2.69 -3.95
C LEU A 94 -0.89 -1.81 -2.71
N VAL A 95 -1.84 -0.92 -2.43
CA VAL A 95 -1.77 -0.05 -1.23
C VAL A 95 -1.64 -0.88 0.04
N VAL A 96 -2.53 -1.85 0.25
CA VAL A 96 -2.50 -2.65 1.48
C VAL A 96 -1.30 -3.59 1.51
N GLY A 97 -0.91 -4.16 0.37
CA GLY A 97 0.21 -5.08 0.26
C GLY A 97 1.55 -4.39 0.52
N ASN A 98 1.81 -3.25 -0.12
CA ASN A 98 3.02 -2.45 0.08
C ASN A 98 3.11 -1.98 1.54
N SER A 99 2.01 -1.44 2.09
CA SER A 99 1.96 -1.04 3.50
C SER A 99 2.26 -2.20 4.45
N ALA A 100 1.72 -3.39 4.18
CA ALA A 100 1.98 -4.57 5.00
C ALA A 100 3.44 -5.03 4.90
N LEU A 101 4.01 -5.07 3.71
CA LEU A 101 5.41 -5.43 3.48
C LEU A 101 6.38 -4.42 4.11
N HIS A 102 6.07 -3.13 4.02
CA HIS A 102 6.90 -2.05 4.56
C HIS A 102 6.85 -2.00 6.10
N ARG A 103 5.66 -2.09 6.69
CA ARG A 103 5.42 -1.85 8.13
C ARG A 103 5.60 -3.09 9.01
N SER A 104 5.63 -4.28 8.44
CA SER A 104 5.76 -5.53 9.17
C SER A 104 6.91 -6.39 8.62
N ARG A 105 7.24 -7.48 9.32
CA ARG A 105 8.23 -8.45 8.83
C ARG A 105 7.63 -9.41 7.76
N LEU A 106 6.57 -8.98 7.09
CA LEU A 106 5.92 -9.76 6.05
C LEU A 106 6.81 -9.86 4.82
N THR A 107 6.89 -11.04 4.22
CA THR A 107 7.55 -11.28 2.94
C THR A 107 6.55 -11.63 1.85
N LYS A 108 6.90 -11.40 0.59
CA LYS A 108 6.09 -11.83 -0.56
C LYS A 108 5.88 -13.35 -0.57
N ASP A 109 6.89 -14.12 -0.16
CA ASP A 109 6.80 -15.58 -0.09
C ASP A 109 5.77 -16.05 0.94
N ALA A 110 5.66 -15.38 2.08
CA ALA A 110 4.63 -15.69 3.07
C ALA A 110 3.21 -15.44 2.53
N VAL A 111 3.02 -14.36 1.75
CA VAL A 111 1.74 -14.08 1.09
C VAL A 111 1.47 -15.12 0.00
N ALA A 112 2.48 -15.49 -0.80
CA ALA A 112 2.36 -16.52 -1.82
C ALA A 112 1.99 -17.89 -1.21
N ALA A 113 2.60 -18.25 -0.09
CA ALA A 113 2.26 -19.46 0.65
C ALA A 113 0.79 -19.46 1.11
N SER A 114 0.29 -18.35 1.65
CA SER A 114 -1.12 -18.24 2.03
C SER A 114 -2.06 -18.28 0.82
N LEU A 115 -1.68 -17.69 -0.31
CA LEU A 115 -2.44 -17.81 -1.56
C LEU A 115 -2.49 -19.25 -2.07
N ALA A 116 -1.40 -20.01 -1.95
CA ALA A 116 -1.30 -21.40 -2.38
C ALA A 116 -2.22 -22.36 -1.61
N LEU A 117 -2.63 -22.02 -0.39
CA LEU A 117 -3.61 -22.82 0.39
C LEU A 117 -5.01 -22.83 -0.25
N SER A 118 -5.30 -21.96 -1.19
CA SER A 118 -6.58 -21.92 -1.91
C SER A 118 -6.38 -21.60 -3.40
N PRO A 119 -5.71 -22.48 -4.18
CA PRO A 119 -5.32 -22.22 -5.56
C PRO A 119 -6.52 -22.12 -6.50
N ASN A 120 -7.63 -22.77 -6.16
CA ASN A 120 -8.85 -22.80 -6.96
C ASN A 120 -9.80 -21.61 -6.68
N HIS A 121 -9.38 -20.63 -5.86
CA HIS A 121 -10.18 -19.45 -5.63
C HIS A 121 -10.37 -18.66 -6.94
N PRO A 122 -11.58 -18.21 -7.30
CA PRO A 122 -11.85 -17.58 -8.61
C PRO A 122 -10.93 -16.39 -8.95
N ARG A 123 -10.46 -15.64 -7.96
CA ARG A 123 -9.56 -14.49 -8.14
C ARG A 123 -8.12 -14.77 -7.73
N HIS A 124 -7.68 -16.02 -7.76
CA HIS A 124 -6.31 -16.41 -7.42
C HIS A 124 -5.27 -15.75 -8.34
N ARG A 125 -5.50 -15.78 -9.67
CA ARG A 125 -4.59 -15.13 -10.64
C ARG A 125 -4.48 -13.62 -10.44
N HIS A 126 -5.60 -12.95 -10.12
CA HIS A 126 -5.62 -11.53 -9.82
C HIS A 126 -4.76 -11.22 -8.58
N ALA A 127 -4.88 -12.03 -7.52
CA ALA A 127 -4.08 -11.86 -6.32
C ALA A 127 -2.59 -12.10 -6.56
N LEU A 128 -2.22 -13.10 -7.36
CA LEU A 128 -0.82 -13.33 -7.76
C LEU A 128 -0.26 -12.15 -8.58
N HIS A 129 -1.05 -11.61 -9.51
CA HIS A 129 -0.65 -10.42 -10.28
C HIS A 129 -0.39 -9.22 -9.35
N ALA A 130 -1.29 -8.96 -8.41
CA ALA A 130 -1.06 -7.90 -7.42
C ALA A 130 0.19 -8.17 -6.56
N LEU A 131 0.37 -9.41 -6.08
CA LEU A 131 1.55 -9.80 -5.28
C LEU A 131 2.87 -9.59 -6.04
N THR A 132 2.91 -9.90 -7.33
CA THR A 132 4.11 -9.69 -8.16
C THR A 132 4.53 -8.22 -8.16
N ALA A 133 3.56 -7.31 -8.21
CA ALA A 133 3.78 -5.87 -8.28
C ALA A 133 4.03 -5.18 -6.92
N MET A 134 3.73 -5.85 -5.79
CA MET A 134 4.01 -5.29 -4.46
C MET A 134 5.50 -5.09 -4.23
N ASP A 135 5.88 -4.03 -3.50
CA ASP A 135 7.26 -3.72 -3.13
C ASP A 135 7.32 -3.14 -1.71
N SER A 136 8.19 -3.71 -0.87
CA SER A 136 8.35 -3.30 0.53
C SER A 136 9.02 -1.93 0.70
N ARG A 137 9.65 -1.41 -0.35
CA ARG A 137 10.30 -0.09 -0.35
C ARG A 137 9.28 1.04 -0.49
N ILE A 138 8.09 0.79 -1.01
CA ILE A 138 7.02 1.77 -1.14
C ILE A 138 6.49 2.16 0.25
N GLU A 139 6.54 3.44 0.58
CA GLU A 139 6.33 3.95 1.94
C GLU A 139 4.94 4.57 2.16
N SER A 140 4.24 4.95 1.09
CA SER A 140 2.96 5.68 1.20
C SER A 140 1.86 5.16 0.28
N VAL A 141 0.62 5.58 0.58
CA VAL A 141 -0.55 5.34 -0.29
C VAL A 141 -0.36 5.99 -1.66
N GLY A 142 0.19 7.22 -1.70
CA GLY A 142 0.39 7.94 -2.95
C GLY A 142 1.41 7.26 -3.86
N GLU A 143 2.52 6.79 -3.31
CA GLU A 143 3.51 6.00 -4.04
C GLU A 143 2.93 4.66 -4.54
N SER A 144 2.15 3.96 -3.70
CA SER A 144 1.48 2.72 -4.11
C SER A 144 0.53 2.94 -5.29
N ARG A 145 -0.21 4.05 -5.29
CA ARG A 145 -1.10 4.46 -6.39
C ARG A 145 -0.32 4.87 -7.64
N SER A 146 0.81 5.55 -7.45
CA SER A 146 1.72 5.89 -8.54
C SER A 146 2.28 4.64 -9.23
N LEU A 147 2.69 3.64 -8.45
CA LEU A 147 3.13 2.35 -8.99
C LEU A 147 2.02 1.65 -9.78
N ALA A 148 0.77 1.67 -9.27
CA ALA A 148 -0.38 1.12 -9.99
C ALA A 148 -0.63 1.86 -11.32
N LEU A 149 -0.45 3.19 -11.33
CA LEU A 149 -0.56 4.03 -12.52
C LEU A 149 0.53 3.68 -13.54
N PHE A 150 1.79 3.54 -13.13
CA PHE A 150 2.90 3.19 -14.03
C PHE A 150 2.65 1.85 -14.74
N LEU A 151 2.15 0.86 -14.00
CA LEU A 151 1.76 -0.44 -14.56
C LEU A 151 0.58 -0.32 -15.53
N HIS A 152 -0.41 0.52 -15.21
CA HIS A 152 -1.57 0.75 -16.08
C HIS A 152 -1.20 1.44 -17.40
N GLU A 153 -0.33 2.44 -17.33
CA GLU A 153 0.15 3.21 -18.48
C GLU A 153 1.31 2.52 -19.22
N HIS A 154 1.68 1.29 -18.79
CA HIS A 154 2.79 0.52 -19.38
C HIS A 154 4.14 1.25 -19.39
N LEU A 155 4.37 2.12 -18.41
CA LEU A 155 5.67 2.77 -18.24
C LEU A 155 6.72 1.76 -17.78
N PRO A 156 8.01 1.95 -18.09
CA PRO A 156 9.09 1.22 -17.45
C PRO A 156 8.96 1.33 -15.93
N LEU A 157 9.22 0.23 -15.20
CA LEU A 157 9.13 0.27 -13.74
C LEU A 157 10.36 0.96 -13.17
N PRO A 158 10.18 1.96 -12.28
CA PRO A 158 11.29 2.63 -11.63
C PRO A 158 11.85 1.81 -10.46
N GLU A 159 13.04 2.16 -10.04
CA GLU A 159 13.57 1.77 -8.72
C GLU A 159 12.92 2.67 -7.65
N PRO A 160 12.19 2.12 -6.66
CA PRO A 160 11.61 2.95 -5.61
C PRO A 160 12.59 3.24 -4.48
N GLN A 161 12.46 4.41 -3.87
CA GLN A 161 13.16 4.84 -2.66
C GLN A 161 14.68 4.77 -2.77
N VAL A 162 15.24 5.52 -3.75
CA VAL A 162 16.67 5.51 -4.06
C VAL A 162 17.39 6.73 -3.45
N ASP A 163 18.51 6.48 -2.79
CA ASP A 163 19.40 7.53 -2.33
C ASP A 163 20.29 8.02 -3.49
N ILE A 164 20.21 9.32 -3.79
CA ILE A 164 21.03 9.98 -4.81
C ILE A 164 22.21 10.68 -4.15
N HIS A 165 23.37 10.51 -4.74
CA HIS A 165 24.62 11.15 -4.33
C HIS A 165 25.19 11.97 -5.49
N ASP A 166 25.75 13.14 -5.18
CA ASP A 166 26.50 14.01 -6.10
C ASP A 166 27.97 14.14 -5.64
N ALA A 167 28.74 15.00 -6.28
CA ALA A 167 30.14 15.26 -5.89
C ALA A 167 30.29 15.84 -4.46
N ARG A 168 29.23 16.38 -3.88
CA ARG A 168 29.17 16.93 -2.50
C ARG A 168 28.67 15.91 -1.48
N GLY A 169 28.35 14.68 -1.90
CA GLY A 169 27.84 13.60 -1.05
C GLY A 169 26.32 13.38 -1.24
N PHE A 170 25.62 12.96 -0.18
CA PHE A 170 24.18 12.67 -0.23
C PHE A 170 23.37 13.90 -0.67
N ALA A 171 22.66 13.78 -1.79
CA ALA A 171 21.82 14.84 -2.37
C ALA A 171 20.35 14.73 -1.93
N GLY A 172 19.84 13.51 -1.74
CA GLY A 172 18.49 13.26 -1.30
C GLY A 172 18.02 11.85 -1.61
N ARG A 173 16.93 11.43 -0.96
CA ARG A 173 16.21 10.20 -1.28
C ARG A 173 15.01 10.55 -2.15
N VAL A 174 14.80 9.80 -3.23
CA VAL A 174 13.76 10.05 -4.21
C VAL A 174 12.76 8.88 -4.22
N ASP A 175 11.47 9.18 -4.49
CA ASP A 175 10.42 8.16 -4.43
C ASP A 175 10.59 7.12 -5.54
N PHE A 176 10.96 7.57 -6.75
CA PHE A 176 11.11 6.73 -7.94
C PHE A 176 12.27 7.18 -8.79
N LEU A 177 13.06 6.23 -9.31
CA LEU A 177 14.18 6.49 -10.19
C LEU A 177 14.10 5.64 -11.46
N TRP A 178 14.06 6.28 -12.62
CA TRP A 178 14.33 5.67 -13.92
C TRP A 178 15.79 5.97 -14.30
N ARG A 179 16.68 5.07 -13.91
CA ARG A 179 18.13 5.28 -13.97
C ARG A 179 18.64 5.49 -15.41
N GLU A 180 18.17 4.67 -16.34
CA GLU A 180 18.59 4.73 -17.74
C GLU A 180 18.11 6.02 -18.43
N GLN A 181 16.90 6.48 -18.08
CA GLN A 181 16.29 7.71 -18.60
C GLN A 181 16.75 8.94 -17.84
N ARG A 182 17.56 8.78 -16.78
CA ARG A 182 17.99 9.86 -15.88
C ARG A 182 16.85 10.68 -15.31
N THR A 183 15.71 10.06 -15.07
CA THR A 183 14.48 10.71 -14.60
C THR A 183 14.17 10.30 -13.16
N ILE A 184 13.86 11.28 -12.33
CA ILE A 184 13.36 11.15 -10.97
C ILE A 184 11.86 11.41 -10.97
N GLY A 185 11.11 10.56 -10.27
CA GLY A 185 9.69 10.77 -10.01
C GLY A 185 9.43 11.03 -8.53
N GLU A 186 8.65 12.05 -8.23
CA GLU A 186 8.28 12.38 -6.86
C GLU A 186 6.78 12.58 -6.71
N PHE A 187 6.20 11.84 -5.77
CA PHE A 187 4.80 12.02 -5.38
C PHE A 187 4.70 13.11 -4.31
N ASP A 188 4.17 14.28 -4.67
CA ASP A 188 3.89 15.33 -3.70
C ASP A 188 2.53 15.12 -3.00
N GLY A 189 2.58 14.49 -1.84
CA GLY A 189 1.42 14.28 -0.98
C GLY A 189 0.92 15.53 -0.27
N ARG A 190 1.55 16.68 -0.47
CA ARG A 190 1.28 17.92 0.25
C ARG A 190 0.05 18.66 -0.25
N ILE A 191 -1.14 18.16 0.09
CA ILE A 191 -2.35 19.03 0.13
C ILE A 191 -2.60 19.50 1.58
N LYS A 192 -1.57 19.61 2.41
CA LYS A 192 -1.69 20.17 3.76
C LYS A 192 -0.59 21.21 3.99
N TYR A 193 -0.79 22.40 3.46
CA TYR A 193 -0.13 23.59 3.98
C TYR A 193 -0.36 23.62 5.51
N GLY A 194 0.69 23.39 6.29
CA GLY A 194 0.69 23.62 7.72
C GLY A 194 1.02 22.48 8.67
N ARG A 195 1.21 21.21 8.27
CA ARG A 195 1.37 20.08 9.22
C ARG A 195 2.68 19.33 9.28
N LEU A 196 3.66 19.66 8.46
CA LEU A 196 4.97 18.95 8.46
C LEU A 196 6.16 19.92 8.34
N VAL A 197 6.11 21.03 9.06
CA VAL A 197 7.34 21.77 9.36
C VAL A 197 7.95 21.10 10.60
N PRO A 198 9.17 20.54 10.53
CA PRO A 198 9.85 20.03 11.72
C PRO A 198 9.88 21.10 12.80
N ALA A 199 9.67 20.71 14.06
CA ALA A 199 9.72 21.62 15.18
C ALA A 199 11.00 22.47 15.13
N GLY A 200 10.86 23.81 15.07
CA GLY A 200 11.97 24.75 15.04
C GLY A 200 12.42 25.24 13.64
N ARG A 201 11.70 24.89 12.55
CA ARG A 201 11.97 25.46 11.21
C ARG A 201 10.77 26.25 10.71
N SER A 202 11.03 27.32 9.97
CA SER A 202 9.95 28.07 9.31
C SER A 202 9.47 27.32 8.04
N PRO A 203 8.22 27.52 7.58
CA PRO A 203 7.75 27.00 6.30
C PRO A 203 8.62 27.47 5.13
N GLU A 204 9.18 28.68 5.21
CA GLU A 204 10.06 29.28 4.20
C GLU A 204 11.38 28.53 4.13
N ASP A 205 12.02 28.18 5.28
CA ASP A 205 13.25 27.39 5.32
C ASP A 205 13.04 26.00 4.73
N ALA A 206 11.89 25.37 4.98
CA ALA A 206 11.56 24.07 4.44
C ALA A 206 11.42 24.12 2.91
N LEU A 207 10.77 25.15 2.39
CA LEU A 207 10.61 25.38 0.95
C LEU A 207 11.97 25.69 0.28
N TRP A 208 12.79 26.50 0.92
CA TRP A 208 14.12 26.85 0.43
C TRP A 208 15.04 25.62 0.34
N ASN A 209 15.07 24.79 1.40
CA ASN A 209 15.86 23.57 1.43
C ASN A 209 15.41 22.56 0.36
N GLU A 210 14.10 22.47 0.11
CA GLU A 210 13.55 21.61 -0.94
C GLU A 210 13.99 22.10 -2.33
N LYS A 211 13.96 23.42 -2.57
CA LYS A 211 14.47 24.00 -3.80
C LYS A 211 15.96 23.72 -4.00
N LEU A 212 16.78 23.92 -2.97
CA LEU A 212 18.22 23.62 -3.04
C LEU A 212 18.46 22.13 -3.32
N ARG A 213 17.65 21.23 -2.76
CA ARG A 213 17.71 19.80 -3.04
C ARG A 213 17.40 19.50 -4.50
N GLU A 214 16.33 20.09 -5.04
CA GLU A 214 15.95 19.91 -6.44
C GLU A 214 17.03 20.46 -7.39
N ASP A 215 17.56 21.67 -7.12
CA ASP A 215 18.65 22.25 -7.91
C ASP A 215 19.89 21.33 -7.93
N ARG A 216 20.26 20.72 -6.79
CA ARG A 216 21.35 19.75 -6.73
C ARG A 216 21.09 18.48 -7.56
N LEU A 217 19.86 17.97 -7.56
CA LEU A 217 19.50 16.82 -8.40
C LEU A 217 19.62 17.15 -9.89
N ARG A 218 19.18 18.34 -10.29
CA ARG A 218 19.30 18.84 -11.68
C ARG A 218 20.74 19.10 -12.10
N ASP A 219 21.57 19.69 -11.20
CA ASP A 219 23.00 19.89 -11.43
C ASP A 219 23.73 18.56 -11.64
N ALA A 220 23.26 17.48 -10.96
CA ALA A 220 23.76 16.13 -11.15
C ALA A 220 23.26 15.46 -12.44
N GLY A 221 22.47 16.18 -13.26
CA GLY A 221 21.95 15.76 -14.56
C GLY A 221 20.73 14.85 -14.47
N TRP A 222 19.91 14.97 -13.42
CA TRP A 222 18.63 14.31 -13.30
C TRP A 222 17.49 15.24 -13.70
N GLU A 223 16.54 14.76 -14.50
CA GLU A 223 15.26 15.41 -14.70
C GLU A 223 14.30 14.99 -13.56
N VAL A 224 13.41 15.92 -13.17
CA VAL A 224 12.51 15.68 -12.03
C VAL A 224 11.05 15.87 -12.47
N ALA A 225 10.30 14.78 -12.50
CA ALA A 225 8.86 14.76 -12.72
C ALA A 225 8.12 14.69 -11.37
N ARG A 226 7.15 15.59 -11.15
CA ARG A 226 6.34 15.62 -9.93
C ARG A 226 4.86 15.52 -10.23
N TRP A 227 4.13 14.85 -9.34
CA TRP A 227 2.67 14.77 -9.41
C TRP A 227 2.06 14.72 -8.02
N THR A 228 0.80 15.12 -7.96
CA THR A 228 0.01 15.26 -6.73
C THR A 228 -1.15 14.26 -6.70
N TRP A 229 -1.94 14.29 -5.61
CA TRP A 229 -3.18 13.53 -5.50
C TRP A 229 -4.18 13.81 -6.63
N ALA A 230 -4.28 15.06 -7.07
CA ALA A 230 -5.18 15.45 -8.17
C ALA A 230 -4.74 14.83 -9.50
N ASP A 231 -3.43 14.84 -9.76
CA ASP A 231 -2.85 14.30 -11.00
C ASP A 231 -3.04 12.78 -11.11
N LEU A 232 -3.04 12.03 -9.99
CA LEU A 232 -3.33 10.60 -9.99
C LEU A 232 -4.74 10.24 -10.50
N SER A 233 -5.63 11.22 -10.61
CA SER A 233 -6.94 11.04 -11.23
C SER A 233 -6.91 11.10 -12.76
N THR A 234 -5.77 11.50 -13.34
CA THR A 234 -5.55 11.61 -14.79
C THR A 234 -4.24 10.89 -15.15
N PRO A 235 -4.24 9.55 -15.24
CA PRO A 235 -3.03 8.74 -15.42
C PRO A 235 -2.16 9.18 -16.60
N SER A 236 -2.77 9.49 -17.74
CA SER A 236 -2.04 9.94 -18.95
C SER A 236 -1.28 11.25 -18.76
N LEU A 237 -1.75 12.15 -17.88
CA LEU A 237 -1.04 13.39 -17.56
C LEU A 237 0.27 13.10 -16.82
N VAL A 238 0.21 12.21 -15.82
CA VAL A 238 1.42 11.79 -15.08
C VAL A 238 2.39 11.07 -16.01
N ALA A 239 1.88 10.14 -16.82
CA ALA A 239 2.69 9.42 -17.80
C ALA A 239 3.39 10.41 -18.78
N SER A 240 2.67 11.39 -19.31
CA SER A 240 3.24 12.41 -20.21
C SER A 240 4.33 13.23 -19.54
N ARG A 241 4.18 13.61 -18.27
CA ARG A 241 5.21 14.33 -17.51
C ARG A 241 6.49 13.51 -17.32
N ILE A 242 6.33 12.21 -17.03
CA ILE A 242 7.47 11.29 -16.85
C ILE A 242 8.20 11.08 -18.17
N LEU A 243 7.47 10.92 -19.28
CA LEU A 243 8.05 10.69 -20.60
C LEU A 243 8.69 11.96 -21.21
N ALA A 244 8.32 13.15 -20.72
CA ALA A 244 8.89 14.43 -21.16
C ALA A 244 10.12 14.85 -20.34
N ALA A 245 10.34 14.24 -19.19
CA ALA A 245 11.50 14.45 -18.33
C ALA A 245 12.61 13.45 -18.67
#